data_eb0a60769a11b4654893b65d84ed65ea
#
_entry.id   eb0a60769a11b4654893b65d84ed65ea
#
_cell.length_a   1.000
_cell.length_b   1.000
_cell.length_c   1.000
_cell.angle_alpha   90.00
_cell.angle_beta   90.00
_cell.angle_gamma   90.00
#
_symmetry.space_group_name_H-M   'P 1'
#
loop_
_entity.id
_entity.type
_entity.pdbx_description
1 polymer ?
#
loop_
_entity_poly.entity_id
_entity_poly.type
_entity_poly.pdbx_seq_one_letter_code
_entity_poly.pdbx_strand_id
1 'polypeptide(L)'
;NADTSILSNITTVKLYKFITPTLSESLKYTISYNNAFFNPHSGHNSSAGGVVSSTGFKINNDDSTNEHFLDDDGAGNIRVYYLSGTTRIYTSTSFGTVDYTTGEIILTSANITSISNIDGAASTRIRVFSIPNSNDVVPVRNQVLEIDTSNSTITGNIDTVESGSSQAGTSYTTTSSYSSY
;
A
#
# COMPACT_ATOMS: atom_id res chain seq x y z
N ASN A 1 -24.97 8.34 20.31
CA ASN A 1 -24.92 8.61 18.86
C ASN A 1 -23.46 8.60 18.47
N ALA A 2 -23.01 7.50 17.85
CA ALA A 2 -21.69 7.46 17.26
C ALA A 2 -21.65 8.46 16.09
N ASP A 3 -20.69 9.35 16.11
CA ASP A 3 -20.48 10.33 15.04
C ASP A 3 -20.11 9.59 13.75
N THR A 4 -21.07 9.47 12.85
CA THR A 4 -20.89 8.80 11.56
C THR A 4 -20.03 9.61 10.58
N SER A 5 -19.64 10.84 10.96
CA SER A 5 -18.81 11.71 10.10
C SER A 5 -17.37 11.19 9.96
N ILE A 6 -16.88 10.42 10.92
CA ILE A 6 -15.53 9.84 10.87
C ILE A 6 -15.43 8.70 9.84
N LEU A 7 -16.54 8.00 9.57
CA LEU A 7 -16.57 6.89 8.61
C LEU A 7 -16.52 7.36 7.14
N SER A 8 -16.85 8.62 6.87
CA SER A 8 -16.85 9.15 5.51
C SER A 8 -15.44 9.38 4.91
N ASN A 9 -14.40 9.39 5.74
CA ASN A 9 -13.02 9.64 5.29
C ASN A 9 -12.18 8.38 5.10
N ILE A 10 -12.70 7.19 5.42
CA ILE A 10 -12.02 5.93 5.10
C ILE A 10 -12.44 5.52 3.69
N THR A 11 -11.77 6.08 2.70
CA THR A 11 -12.16 5.90 1.30
C THR A 11 -11.70 4.58 0.70
N THR A 12 -10.70 3.91 1.28
CA THR A 12 -10.20 2.65 0.71
C THR A 12 -9.43 1.84 1.75
N VAL A 13 -9.89 0.62 2.03
CA VAL A 13 -9.12 -0.38 2.76
C VAL A 13 -8.24 -1.12 1.75
N LYS A 14 -6.94 -1.24 2.04
CA LYS A 14 -6.01 -2.04 1.24
C LYS A 14 -5.46 -3.19 2.07
N LEU A 15 -5.54 -4.39 1.54
CA LEU A 15 -4.81 -5.54 2.05
C LEU A 15 -3.41 -5.55 1.43
N TYR A 16 -2.43 -6.12 2.12
CA TYR A 16 -1.12 -6.34 1.53
C TYR A 16 -0.51 -7.67 1.93
N LYS A 17 0.32 -8.20 1.04
CA LYS A 17 1.20 -9.35 1.29
C LYS A 17 2.58 -9.06 0.75
N PHE A 18 3.55 -9.82 1.25
CA PHE A 18 4.93 -9.73 0.80
C PHE A 18 5.29 -10.87 -0.12
N ILE A 19 6.08 -10.55 -1.17
CA ILE A 19 6.90 -11.52 -1.89
C ILE A 19 8.35 -11.29 -1.49
N THR A 20 9.09 -12.39 -1.28
CA THR A 20 10.54 -12.38 -1.13
C THR A 20 11.13 -12.96 -2.40
N PRO A 21 11.53 -12.13 -3.38
CA PRO A 21 12.04 -12.64 -4.62
C PRO A 21 13.48 -13.17 -4.46
N THR A 22 13.80 -14.21 -5.22
CA THR A 22 15.21 -14.56 -5.50
C THR A 22 15.67 -13.62 -6.60
N LEU A 23 16.69 -12.82 -6.30
CA LEU A 23 17.13 -11.78 -7.23
C LEU A 23 17.84 -12.38 -8.44
N SER A 24 17.62 -11.76 -9.58
CA SER A 24 18.22 -12.11 -10.88
C SER A 24 17.84 -13.49 -11.42
N GLU A 25 16.81 -14.10 -10.89
CA GLU A 25 16.23 -15.35 -11.39
C GLU A 25 14.81 -15.13 -11.91
N SER A 26 14.48 -15.76 -13.04
CA SER A 26 13.14 -15.73 -13.62
C SER A 26 12.27 -16.79 -12.95
N LEU A 27 11.49 -16.38 -11.95
CA LEU A 27 10.67 -17.29 -11.16
C LEU A 27 9.17 -16.94 -11.26
N LYS A 28 8.36 -17.95 -10.98
CA LYS A 28 6.92 -17.78 -10.78
C LYS A 28 6.64 -17.49 -9.31
N TYR A 29 5.84 -16.48 -9.04
CA TYR A 29 5.38 -16.16 -7.70
C TYR A 29 3.86 -16.20 -7.64
N THR A 30 3.32 -16.84 -6.62
CA THR A 30 1.88 -16.89 -6.35
C THR A 30 1.60 -16.21 -5.02
N ILE A 31 0.63 -15.29 -5.03
CA ILE A 31 0.20 -14.55 -3.86
C ILE A 31 -1.30 -14.81 -3.73
N SER A 32 -1.72 -15.49 -2.66
CA SER A 32 -3.12 -15.71 -2.37
C SER A 32 -3.56 -14.88 -1.18
N TYR A 33 -4.60 -14.08 -1.37
CA TYR A 33 -5.21 -13.29 -0.29
C TYR A 33 -6.32 -14.05 0.40
N ASN A 34 -6.82 -15.14 -0.20
CA ASN A 34 -7.98 -15.93 0.25
C ASN A 34 -9.25 -15.08 0.43
N ASN A 35 -9.36 -13.98 -0.29
CA ASN A 35 -10.47 -13.06 -0.28
C ASN A 35 -10.71 -12.55 -1.69
N ALA A 36 -11.97 -12.38 -2.09
CA ALA A 36 -12.29 -11.74 -3.35
C ALA A 36 -11.80 -10.28 -3.37
N PHE A 37 -11.35 -9.83 -4.53
CA PHE A 37 -10.98 -8.44 -4.77
C PHE A 37 -12.13 -7.65 -5.36
N PHE A 38 -12.07 -6.35 -5.21
CA PHE A 38 -12.96 -5.47 -5.93
C PHE A 38 -12.81 -5.72 -7.44
N ASN A 39 -13.92 -5.98 -8.13
CA ASN A 39 -13.88 -6.18 -9.57
C ASN A 39 -13.94 -4.81 -10.29
N PRO A 40 -12.85 -4.36 -10.93
CA PRO A 40 -12.82 -3.05 -11.58
C PRO A 40 -13.66 -2.99 -12.87
N HIS A 41 -14.22 -4.11 -13.35
CA HIS A 41 -15.02 -4.15 -14.59
C HIS A 41 -16.32 -3.35 -14.51
N SER A 42 -16.79 -3.00 -13.34
CA SER A 42 -18.06 -2.26 -13.17
C SER A 42 -17.91 -0.74 -13.11
N GLY A 43 -16.95 -0.16 -13.83
CA GLY A 43 -16.85 1.30 -13.94
C GLY A 43 -15.47 1.92 -13.70
N HIS A 44 -14.43 1.14 -13.59
CA HIS A 44 -13.06 1.65 -13.48
C HIS A 44 -12.45 1.92 -14.86
N ASN A 45 -12.00 3.16 -15.03
CA ASN A 45 -11.22 3.56 -16.19
C ASN A 45 -9.85 2.87 -16.13
N SER A 46 -9.51 2.04 -17.10
CA SER A 46 -8.26 1.29 -17.21
C SER A 46 -6.98 2.16 -17.15
N SER A 47 -7.15 3.47 -17.31
CA SER A 47 -6.07 4.46 -17.21
C SER A 47 -5.67 4.81 -15.77
N ALA A 48 -6.47 4.51 -14.78
CA ALA A 48 -6.25 4.95 -13.39
C ALA A 48 -5.52 3.91 -12.51
N GLY A 49 -5.18 2.75 -13.08
CA GLY A 49 -4.67 1.60 -12.31
C GLY A 49 -5.82 0.80 -11.70
N GLY A 50 -5.62 -0.51 -11.60
CA GLY A 50 -6.59 -1.45 -11.07
C GLY A 50 -6.60 -1.50 -9.55
N VAL A 51 -7.03 -2.62 -9.03
CA VAL A 51 -7.09 -2.91 -7.59
C VAL A 51 -5.77 -3.38 -7.01
N VAL A 52 -4.83 -3.78 -7.87
CA VAL A 52 -3.50 -4.25 -7.47
C VAL A 52 -2.48 -3.11 -7.59
N SER A 53 -1.57 -3.04 -6.64
CA SER A 53 -0.41 -2.15 -6.69
C SER A 53 0.75 -2.75 -5.90
N SER A 54 1.96 -2.22 -6.05
CA SER A 54 3.12 -2.70 -5.29
C SER A 54 4.04 -1.57 -4.85
N THR A 55 4.98 -1.92 -3.96
CA THR A 55 6.21 -1.13 -3.75
C THR A 55 7.15 -1.31 -4.94
N GLY A 56 8.14 -0.43 -5.05
CA GLY A 56 9.07 -0.39 -6.16
C GLY A 56 10.06 -1.55 -6.19
N PHE A 57 10.47 -1.93 -7.38
CA PHE A 57 11.53 -2.92 -7.65
C PHE A 57 12.15 -2.67 -9.03
N LYS A 58 13.26 -3.36 -9.36
CA LYS A 58 13.87 -3.34 -10.69
C LYS A 58 13.80 -4.72 -11.33
N ILE A 59 13.69 -4.74 -12.66
CA ILE A 59 13.63 -5.97 -13.46
C ILE A 59 14.79 -6.05 -14.45
N ASN A 60 15.14 -7.28 -14.86
CA ASN A 60 16.30 -7.53 -15.70
C ASN A 60 16.14 -7.07 -17.17
N ASN A 61 14.94 -6.97 -17.68
CA ASN A 61 14.69 -6.67 -19.10
C ASN A 61 14.54 -5.18 -19.39
N ASP A 62 14.89 -4.33 -18.45
CA ASP A 62 14.93 -2.90 -18.65
C ASP A 62 16.38 -2.42 -18.56
N ASP A 63 16.94 -1.97 -19.68
CA ASP A 63 18.26 -1.34 -19.74
C ASP A 63 18.33 -0.04 -18.92
N SER A 64 17.18 0.42 -18.44
CA SER A 64 17.08 1.59 -17.58
C SER A 64 17.22 1.21 -16.10
N THR A 65 17.67 2.17 -15.33
CA THR A 65 17.69 2.08 -13.86
C THR A 65 16.34 2.38 -13.23
N ASN A 66 15.24 2.34 -14.01
CA ASN A 66 13.92 2.74 -13.57
C ASN A 66 13.38 1.85 -12.45
N GLU A 67 12.67 2.48 -11.55
CA GLU A 67 11.88 1.79 -10.54
C GLU A 67 10.53 1.39 -11.13
N HIS A 68 10.21 0.11 -11.04
CA HIS A 68 8.98 -0.46 -11.57
C HIS A 68 7.98 -0.76 -10.47
N PHE A 69 6.72 -0.80 -10.88
CA PHE A 69 5.57 -1.07 -10.02
C PHE A 69 4.62 -2.04 -10.73
N LEU A 70 3.84 -2.77 -9.94
CA LEU A 70 2.75 -3.60 -10.45
C LEU A 70 1.45 -2.80 -10.47
N ASP A 71 0.63 -3.04 -11.48
CA ASP A 71 -0.79 -2.77 -11.47
C ASP A 71 -1.55 -3.87 -12.25
N ASP A 72 -2.87 -3.84 -12.23
CA ASP A 72 -3.71 -4.69 -13.06
C ASP A 72 -4.47 -3.85 -14.11
N ASP A 73 -4.92 -4.51 -15.18
CA ASP A 73 -5.65 -3.88 -16.28
C ASP A 73 -7.17 -3.89 -16.08
N GLY A 74 -7.66 -4.46 -14.99
CA GLY A 74 -9.09 -4.69 -14.75
C GLY A 74 -9.69 -5.86 -15.54
N ALA A 75 -8.91 -6.51 -16.40
CA ALA A 75 -9.32 -7.64 -17.22
C ALA A 75 -8.66 -8.96 -16.82
N GLY A 76 -7.90 -8.97 -15.72
CA GLY A 76 -7.25 -10.16 -15.20
C GLY A 76 -5.76 -10.27 -15.48
N ASN A 77 -5.14 -9.26 -16.11
CA ASN A 77 -3.70 -9.25 -16.33
C ASN A 77 -2.99 -8.35 -15.33
N ILE A 78 -1.83 -8.81 -14.85
CA ILE A 78 -0.89 -7.99 -14.09
C ILE A 78 0.12 -7.39 -15.06
N ARG A 79 0.33 -6.09 -14.93
CA ARG A 79 1.24 -5.30 -15.74
C ARG A 79 2.38 -4.75 -14.89
N VAL A 80 3.49 -4.42 -15.54
CA VAL A 80 4.63 -3.73 -14.92
C VAL A 80 4.83 -2.41 -15.64
N TYR A 81 4.97 -1.34 -14.87
CA TYR A 81 5.23 -0.02 -15.39
C TYR A 81 6.27 0.73 -14.53
N TYR A 82 6.87 1.75 -15.11
CA TYR A 82 7.63 2.77 -14.39
C TYR A 82 7.00 4.15 -14.65
N LEU A 83 7.42 5.15 -13.88
CA LEU A 83 6.94 6.50 -14.03
C LEU A 83 7.96 7.36 -14.80
N SER A 84 7.49 8.02 -15.87
CA SER A 84 8.19 9.10 -16.53
C SER A 84 7.47 10.41 -16.22
N GLY A 85 7.98 11.14 -15.22
CA GLY A 85 7.21 12.21 -14.59
C GLY A 85 5.96 11.65 -13.90
N THR A 86 4.79 12.07 -14.37
CA THR A 86 3.48 11.55 -13.87
C THR A 86 2.86 10.48 -14.75
N THR A 87 3.50 10.16 -15.89
CA THR A 87 2.95 9.21 -16.88
C THR A 87 3.47 7.81 -16.61
N ARG A 88 2.57 6.82 -16.65
CA ARG A 88 2.93 5.40 -16.56
C ARG A 88 3.40 4.89 -17.91
N ILE A 89 4.59 4.32 -17.95
CA ILE A 89 5.15 3.65 -19.12
C ILE A 89 5.20 2.16 -18.81
N TYR A 90 4.45 1.37 -19.58
CA TYR A 90 4.35 -0.07 -19.38
C TYR A 90 5.52 -0.79 -20.04
N THR A 91 6.33 -1.46 -19.24
CA THR A 91 7.41 -2.36 -19.70
C THR A 91 6.84 -3.72 -20.08
N SER A 92 5.80 -4.17 -19.38
CA SER A 92 5.08 -5.41 -19.69
C SER A 92 3.60 -5.26 -19.37
N THR A 93 2.75 -5.70 -20.30
CA THR A 93 1.29 -5.75 -20.13
C THR A 93 0.76 -7.13 -19.75
N SER A 94 1.63 -8.13 -19.70
CA SER A 94 1.31 -9.53 -19.38
C SER A 94 2.35 -10.15 -18.46
N PHE A 95 2.69 -9.44 -17.38
CA PHE A 95 3.67 -9.91 -16.40
C PHE A 95 3.12 -11.00 -15.48
N GLY A 96 1.83 -11.12 -15.41
CA GLY A 96 1.12 -12.10 -14.61
C GLY A 96 -0.38 -12.04 -14.80
N THR A 97 -1.10 -12.73 -13.92
CA THR A 97 -2.56 -12.76 -13.90
C THR A 97 -3.10 -12.47 -12.51
N VAL A 98 -4.33 -11.99 -12.45
CA VAL A 98 -5.09 -11.82 -11.21
C VAL A 98 -6.48 -12.43 -11.37
N ASP A 99 -6.87 -13.25 -10.40
CA ASP A 99 -8.25 -13.73 -10.24
C ASP A 99 -8.93 -12.90 -9.14
N TYR A 100 -9.85 -12.06 -9.54
CA TYR A 100 -10.57 -11.18 -8.60
C TYR A 100 -11.52 -11.93 -7.68
N THR A 101 -11.96 -13.14 -8.07
CA THR A 101 -12.90 -13.95 -7.28
C THR A 101 -12.19 -14.65 -6.13
N THR A 102 -11.01 -15.21 -6.39
CA THR A 102 -10.24 -15.94 -5.40
C THR A 102 -9.22 -15.08 -4.67
N GLY A 103 -8.90 -13.90 -5.22
CA GLY A 103 -7.85 -13.04 -4.73
C GLY A 103 -6.45 -13.64 -4.91
N GLU A 104 -6.26 -14.38 -6.00
CA GLU A 104 -4.96 -14.95 -6.36
C GLU A 104 -4.27 -14.10 -7.42
N ILE A 105 -3.01 -13.78 -7.17
CA ILE A 105 -2.13 -13.11 -8.11
C ILE A 105 -0.98 -14.05 -8.45
N ILE A 106 -0.75 -14.25 -9.73
CA ILE A 106 0.35 -15.07 -10.24
C ILE A 106 1.25 -14.18 -11.10
N LEU A 107 2.52 -14.04 -10.72
CA LEU A 107 3.55 -13.43 -11.54
C LEU A 107 4.28 -14.53 -12.29
N THR A 108 4.39 -14.38 -13.62
CA THR A 108 4.99 -15.39 -14.49
C THR A 108 6.38 -14.91 -14.92
N SER A 109 7.41 -15.72 -14.69
CA SER A 109 8.79 -15.40 -15.11
C SER A 109 9.31 -14.03 -14.66
N ALA A 110 8.99 -13.65 -13.43
CA ALA A 110 9.41 -12.38 -12.86
C ALA A 110 10.90 -12.43 -12.51
N ASN A 111 11.74 -11.72 -13.29
CA ASN A 111 13.16 -11.56 -13.02
C ASN A 111 13.41 -10.21 -12.34
N ILE A 112 13.48 -10.24 -11.02
CA ILE A 112 13.65 -9.06 -10.19
C ILE A 112 15.13 -8.92 -9.82
N THR A 113 15.74 -7.79 -10.10
CA THR A 113 17.16 -7.55 -9.88
C THR A 113 17.47 -6.79 -8.60
N SER A 114 16.55 -5.94 -8.17
CA SER A 114 16.66 -5.24 -6.88
C SER A 114 15.30 -4.81 -6.36
N ILE A 115 15.23 -4.50 -5.08
CA ILE A 115 14.02 -4.09 -4.37
C ILE A 115 14.25 -2.70 -3.79
N SER A 116 13.27 -1.84 -3.95
CA SER A 116 13.32 -0.50 -3.40
C SER A 116 13.09 -0.48 -1.88
N ASN A 117 13.51 0.59 -1.25
CA ASN A 117 13.23 0.82 0.16
C ASN A 117 11.72 0.90 0.41
N ILE A 118 11.29 0.38 1.56
CA ILE A 118 9.91 0.48 2.02
C ILE A 118 9.90 1.39 3.25
N ASP A 119 9.10 2.44 3.20
CA ASP A 119 8.95 3.40 4.31
C ASP A 119 10.31 3.98 4.77
N GLY A 120 11.23 4.20 3.82
CA GLY A 120 12.58 4.72 4.07
C GLY A 120 13.60 3.69 4.55
N ALA A 121 13.21 2.45 4.80
CA ALA A 121 14.09 1.36 5.24
C ALA A 121 14.41 0.38 4.11
N ALA A 122 15.63 -0.16 4.09
CA ALA A 122 16.02 -1.20 3.14
C ALA A 122 15.13 -2.43 3.31
N SER A 123 14.67 -2.98 2.20
CA SER A 123 13.78 -4.15 2.19
C SER A 123 14.33 -5.26 1.30
N THR A 124 14.12 -6.49 1.72
CA THR A 124 14.33 -7.70 0.92
C THR A 124 13.03 -8.24 0.33
N ARG A 125 11.93 -7.52 0.50
CA ARG A 125 10.58 -7.96 0.13
C ARG A 125 9.87 -6.86 -0.64
N ILE A 126 9.03 -7.27 -1.61
CA ILE A 126 8.09 -6.41 -2.30
C ILE A 126 6.75 -6.52 -1.58
N ARG A 127 6.16 -5.39 -1.23
CA ARG A 127 4.80 -5.33 -0.68
C ARG A 127 3.83 -5.21 -1.85
N VAL A 128 2.92 -6.17 -1.98
CA VAL A 128 1.86 -6.16 -2.98
C VAL A 128 0.56 -5.83 -2.27
N PHE A 129 -0.15 -4.85 -2.79
CA PHE A 129 -1.43 -4.37 -2.24
C PHE A 129 -2.58 -4.81 -3.12
N SER A 130 -3.72 -5.05 -2.51
CA SER A 130 -4.99 -5.25 -3.20
C SER A 130 -6.13 -4.53 -2.49
N ILE A 131 -7.16 -4.18 -3.25
CA ILE A 131 -8.41 -3.62 -2.72
C ILE A 131 -9.39 -4.78 -2.61
N PRO A 132 -9.80 -5.19 -1.37
CA PRO A 132 -10.78 -6.25 -1.19
C PRO A 132 -12.15 -5.78 -1.64
N ASN A 133 -13.01 -6.73 -1.99
CA ASN A 133 -14.43 -6.44 -2.16
C ASN A 133 -14.98 -5.97 -0.79
N SER A 134 -15.73 -4.88 -0.78
CA SER A 134 -16.28 -4.30 0.46
C SER A 134 -17.15 -5.28 1.26
N ASN A 135 -17.70 -6.29 0.62
CA ASN A 135 -18.51 -7.33 1.25
C ASN A 135 -17.66 -8.42 1.94
N ASP A 136 -16.36 -8.51 1.66
CA ASP A 136 -15.46 -9.52 2.21
C ASP A 136 -14.83 -9.11 3.53
N VAL A 137 -14.85 -7.83 3.86
CA VAL A 137 -14.31 -7.32 5.11
C VAL A 137 -15.45 -7.07 6.09
N VAL A 138 -15.75 -8.07 6.91
CA VAL A 138 -16.72 -7.95 7.99
C VAL A 138 -15.95 -7.67 9.28
N PRO A 139 -16.06 -6.49 9.88
CA PRO A 139 -15.41 -6.21 11.15
C PRO A 139 -16.04 -7.07 12.25
N VAL A 140 -15.22 -7.80 13.00
CA VAL A 140 -15.66 -8.64 14.12
C VAL A 140 -16.28 -7.80 15.24
N ARG A 141 -15.91 -6.54 15.30
CA ARG A 141 -16.50 -5.49 16.17
C ARG A 141 -16.72 -4.25 15.32
N ASN A 142 -17.73 -3.46 15.62
CA ASN A 142 -17.96 -2.15 15.00
C ASN A 142 -16.91 -1.10 15.45
N GLN A 143 -15.67 -1.51 15.60
CA GLN A 143 -14.53 -0.67 15.93
C GLN A 143 -13.61 -0.59 14.72
N VAL A 144 -13.43 0.64 14.23
CA VAL A 144 -12.63 0.89 13.03
C VAL A 144 -11.12 0.86 13.33
N LEU A 145 -10.74 1.15 14.56
CA LEU A 145 -9.35 1.12 15.04
C LEU A 145 -9.35 0.99 16.57
N GLU A 146 -8.62 0.01 17.06
CA GLU A 146 -8.22 -0.07 18.47
C GLU A 146 -6.70 0.02 18.53
N ILE A 147 -6.19 0.99 19.28
CA ILE A 147 -4.74 1.07 19.53
C ILE A 147 -4.43 0.04 20.61
N ASP A 148 -3.64 -0.97 20.29
CA ASP A 148 -3.08 -1.87 21.28
C ASP A 148 -2.05 -1.10 22.12
N THR A 149 -2.50 -0.56 23.22
CA THR A 149 -1.66 0.22 24.15
C THR A 149 -0.60 -0.62 24.83
N SER A 150 -0.75 -1.95 24.84
CA SER A 150 0.21 -2.88 25.44
C SER A 150 1.44 -3.08 24.54
N ASN A 151 1.26 -2.94 23.22
CA ASN A 151 2.31 -3.16 22.20
C ASN A 151 2.65 -1.89 21.41
N SER A 152 2.04 -0.75 21.76
CA SER A 152 2.28 0.53 21.07
C SER A 152 3.17 1.42 21.92
N THR A 153 4.22 1.95 21.32
CA THR A 153 5.05 3.00 21.93
C THR A 153 4.73 4.31 21.23
N ILE A 154 4.26 5.29 22.01
CA ILE A 154 4.03 6.65 21.51
C ILE A 154 5.22 7.49 21.96
N THR A 155 6.02 7.96 21.01
CA THR A 155 7.12 8.88 21.27
C THR A 155 6.69 10.27 20.84
N GLY A 156 6.59 11.19 21.81
CA GLY A 156 6.39 12.60 21.52
C GLY A 156 7.72 13.23 21.11
N ASN A 157 7.76 13.85 19.94
CA ASN A 157 8.85 14.74 19.57
C ASN A 157 8.45 16.18 19.86
N ILE A 158 9.40 16.94 20.42
CA ILE A 158 9.22 18.37 20.59
C ILE A 158 9.22 18.98 19.19
N ASP A 159 8.15 19.69 18.85
CA ASP A 159 8.09 20.47 17.62
C ASP A 159 9.09 21.64 17.73
N THR A 160 10.16 21.59 16.96
CA THR A 160 11.19 22.62 16.93
C THR A 160 10.87 23.76 15.96
N VAL A 161 9.70 23.78 15.36
CA VAL A 161 9.31 24.81 14.39
C VAL A 161 9.18 26.20 15.05
N GLU A 162 9.01 26.29 16.36
CA GLU A 162 8.96 27.56 17.09
C GLU A 162 10.31 28.13 17.55
N SER A 163 11.43 27.58 17.14
CA SER A 163 12.74 28.22 17.40
C SER A 163 13.04 29.41 16.49
N GLY A 164 12.08 29.83 15.67
CA GLY A 164 12.21 30.93 14.75
C GLY A 164 11.54 32.20 15.26
N SER A 165 12.33 33.11 15.81
CA SER A 165 11.97 34.51 16.04
C SER A 165 11.27 34.84 17.36
N SER A 166 12.01 35.56 18.17
CA SER A 166 11.55 36.34 19.31
C SER A 166 10.44 37.35 18.93
N GLN A 167 9.21 36.87 18.84
CA GLN A 167 8.04 37.72 19.03
C GLN A 167 7.26 37.23 20.23
N ALA A 168 7.17 38.17 21.15
CA ALA A 168 6.61 38.00 22.47
C ALA A 168 5.22 37.33 22.48
N GLY A 169 5.11 36.31 23.30
CA GLY A 169 3.92 36.08 24.07
C GLY A 169 2.86 35.19 23.47
N THR A 170 2.93 33.95 23.76
CA THR A 170 1.84 33.27 24.51
C THR A 170 2.40 31.95 25.03
N SER A 171 2.69 31.92 26.30
CA SER A 171 3.03 30.70 27.02
C SER A 171 1.76 29.88 27.13
N TYR A 172 1.72 28.71 26.48
CA TYR A 172 0.68 27.72 26.74
C TYR A 172 1.12 26.88 27.93
N THR A 173 0.48 27.11 29.06
CA THR A 173 0.63 26.21 30.22
C THR A 173 -0.42 25.13 30.07
N THR A 174 -0.03 23.95 29.62
CA THR A 174 -0.89 22.77 29.68
C THR A 174 -0.83 22.18 31.09
N THR A 175 -1.82 22.45 31.91
CA THR A 175 -2.07 21.74 33.16
C THR A 175 -2.89 20.49 32.81
N SER A 176 -2.25 19.33 32.71
CA SER A 176 -2.94 18.06 32.72
C SER A 176 -3.19 17.64 34.17
N SER A 177 -4.41 17.79 34.64
CA SER A 177 -4.85 17.19 35.91
C SER A 177 -5.43 15.80 35.57
N TYR A 178 -4.73 14.74 35.91
CA TYR A 178 -5.29 13.41 36.01
C TYR A 178 -5.96 13.27 37.36
N SER A 179 -7.26 13.10 37.41
CA SER A 179 -7.94 12.55 38.57
C SER A 179 -8.12 11.06 38.36
N SER A 180 -7.45 10.29 39.17
CA SER A 180 -7.65 8.84 39.31
C SER A 180 -8.97 8.58 40.04
N TYR A 181 -9.83 7.77 39.47
CA TYR A 181 -10.89 7.04 40.13
C TYR A 181 -10.50 5.56 40.22
#